data_d651484b4f3ae68b5b9ef5c0245ddaa2
#
_entry.id   d651484b4f3ae68b5b9ef5c0245ddaa2
#
_cell.length_a   1.000
_cell.length_b   1.000
_cell.length_c   1.000
_cell.angle_alpha   90.00
_cell.angle_beta   90.00
_cell.angle_gamma   90.00
#
_symmetry.space_group_name_H-M   'P 1'
#
loop_
_entity.id
_entity.type
_entity.pdbx_description
1 polymer ?
#
loop_
_entity_poly.entity_id
_entity_poly.type
_entity_poly.pdbx_seq_one_letter_code
_entity_poly.pdbx_strand_id
1 'polypeptide(L)'
;MGEKEIGTVKHYFGKVGVGIILLTDSLKVGDTIQIKGHSGEFTQKVESMRIDYKDVTEAVAGQEAGVKVSQKVHQNDKVFKVVG
;
A
#
# COMPACT_ATOMS: atom_id res chain seq x y z
N MET A 1 4.38 -12.76 -15.08
CA MET A 1 5.21 -11.86 -14.26
C MET A 1 4.88 -10.42 -14.57
N GLY A 2 4.71 -9.61 -13.58
CA GLY A 2 4.44 -8.21 -13.81
C GLY A 2 3.94 -7.50 -12.58
N GLU A 3 3.56 -6.28 -12.80
CA GLU A 3 3.04 -5.41 -11.76
C GLU A 3 1.71 -4.86 -12.22
N LYS A 4 0.79 -4.71 -11.28
CA LYS A 4 -0.50 -4.10 -11.55
C LYS A 4 -0.70 -2.95 -10.60
N GLU A 5 -0.99 -1.77 -11.11
CA GLU A 5 -1.26 -0.62 -10.27
C GLU A 5 -2.54 -0.86 -9.49
N ILE A 6 -2.47 -0.74 -8.17
CA ILE A 6 -3.59 -1.02 -7.29
C ILE A 6 -3.98 0.14 -6.40
N GLY A 7 -3.21 1.22 -6.45
CA GLY A 7 -3.58 2.35 -5.61
C GLY A 7 -2.55 3.47 -5.63
N THR A 8 -2.86 4.48 -4.83
CA THR A 8 -2.03 5.68 -4.69
C THR A 8 -1.94 6.03 -3.22
N VAL A 9 -0.77 6.43 -2.77
CA VAL A 9 -0.57 6.87 -1.39
C VAL A 9 -1.26 8.21 -1.20
N LYS A 10 -2.11 8.30 -0.18
CA LYS A 10 -2.83 9.52 0.17
C LYS A 10 -2.15 10.28 1.32
N HIS A 11 -1.67 9.53 2.31
CA HIS A 11 -1.01 10.10 3.48
C HIS A 11 0.06 9.15 3.98
N TYR A 12 1.03 9.72 4.70
CA TYR A 12 2.04 8.92 5.38
C TYR A 12 2.16 9.40 6.82
N PHE A 13 2.00 8.48 7.76
CA PHE A 13 2.15 8.76 9.17
C PHE A 13 3.49 8.23 9.65
N GLY A 14 4.50 9.09 9.64
CA GLY A 14 5.87 8.69 9.91
C GLY A 14 6.11 8.14 11.32
N LYS A 15 5.33 8.60 12.29
CA LYS A 15 5.51 8.16 13.68
C LYS A 15 5.18 6.69 13.86
N VAL A 16 4.24 6.19 13.07
CA VAL A 16 3.80 4.79 13.18
C VAL A 16 4.21 3.97 11.96
N GLY A 17 4.78 4.62 10.95
CA GLY A 17 5.23 3.92 9.75
C GLY A 17 4.10 3.36 8.90
N VAL A 18 2.99 4.08 8.80
CA VAL A 18 1.82 3.63 8.06
C VAL A 18 1.53 4.56 6.90
N GLY A 19 1.35 3.98 5.71
CA GLY A 19 0.90 4.72 4.54
C GLY A 19 -0.56 4.44 4.27
N ILE A 20 -1.35 5.47 4.05
CA ILE A 20 -2.75 5.31 3.67
C ILE A 20 -2.82 5.26 2.15
N ILE A 21 -3.33 4.17 1.64
CA ILE A 21 -3.39 3.91 0.20
C ILE A 21 -4.84 3.90 -0.24
N LEU A 22 -5.19 4.75 -1.20
CA LEU A 22 -6.51 4.69 -1.84
C LEU A 22 -6.42 3.61 -2.91
N LEU A 23 -7.16 2.54 -2.71
CA LEU A 23 -7.09 1.38 -3.58
C LEU A 23 -7.95 1.55 -4.82
N THR A 24 -7.43 1.09 -5.95
CA THR A 24 -8.18 0.99 -7.20
C THR A 24 -8.39 -0.47 -7.59
N ASP A 25 -7.86 -1.39 -6.78
CA ASP A 25 -8.03 -2.83 -6.96
C ASP A 25 -7.87 -3.50 -5.60
N SER A 26 -8.11 -4.78 -5.52
CA SER A 26 -8.03 -5.51 -4.26
C SER A 26 -6.60 -5.69 -3.77
N LEU A 27 -6.45 -5.77 -2.46
CA LEU A 27 -5.17 -6.02 -1.81
C LEU A 27 -5.40 -6.92 -0.61
N LYS A 28 -4.51 -7.89 -0.40
CA LYS A 28 -4.60 -8.83 0.71
C LYS A 28 -3.31 -8.85 1.50
N VAL A 29 -3.43 -9.15 2.79
CA VAL A 29 -2.26 -9.45 3.62
C VAL A 29 -1.54 -10.65 2.99
N GLY A 30 -0.23 -10.53 2.84
CA GLY A 30 0.58 -11.54 2.18
C GLY A 30 0.94 -11.18 0.74
N ASP A 31 0.24 -10.25 0.14
CA ASP A 31 0.60 -9.77 -1.19
C ASP A 31 1.91 -9.00 -1.13
N THR A 32 2.66 -9.03 -2.23
CA THR A 32 3.86 -8.22 -2.37
C THR A 32 3.51 -6.97 -3.16
N ILE A 33 3.89 -5.82 -2.62
CA ILE A 33 3.62 -4.54 -3.28
C ILE A 33 4.92 -3.82 -3.56
N GLN A 34 4.90 -3.00 -4.59
CA GLN A 34 6.00 -2.10 -4.93
C GLN A 34 5.45 -0.68 -4.91
N ILE A 35 6.13 0.19 -4.18
CA ILE A 35 5.74 1.60 -4.10
C ILE A 35 6.76 2.41 -4.87
N LYS A 36 6.29 3.18 -5.86
CA LYS A 36 7.14 3.98 -6.73
C LYS A 36 6.83 5.46 -6.53
N GLY A 37 7.87 6.24 -6.33
CA GLY A 37 7.73 7.68 -6.13
C GLY A 37 8.93 8.44 -6.61
N HIS A 38 8.95 9.74 -6.34
CA HIS A 38 10.03 10.63 -6.76
C HIS A 38 11.41 10.23 -6.22
N SER A 39 11.45 9.76 -5.00
CA SER A 39 12.72 9.44 -4.35
C SER A 39 13.18 8.01 -4.60
N GLY A 40 12.46 7.27 -5.42
CA GLY A 40 12.83 5.91 -5.75
C GLY A 40 11.68 4.95 -5.53
N GLU A 41 12.01 3.68 -5.48
CA GLU A 41 11.01 2.64 -5.33
C GLU A 41 11.52 1.56 -4.41
N PHE A 42 10.57 0.85 -3.79
CA PHE A 42 10.92 -0.30 -2.95
C PHE A 42 9.77 -1.31 -2.98
N THR A 43 10.11 -2.54 -2.64
CA THR A 43 9.16 -3.66 -2.65
C THR A 43 9.07 -4.21 -1.24
N GLN A 44 7.86 -4.53 -0.81
CA GLN A 44 7.66 -5.17 0.49
C GLN A 44 6.42 -6.04 0.47
N LYS A 45 6.34 -6.92 1.45
CA LYS A 45 5.15 -7.73 1.68
C LYS A 45 4.19 -6.98 2.59
N VAL A 46 2.91 -7.11 2.31
CA VAL A 46 1.87 -6.54 3.19
C VAL A 46 1.72 -7.46 4.39
N GLU A 47 2.17 -7.00 5.54
CA GLU A 47 2.09 -7.79 6.77
C GLU A 47 0.84 -7.48 7.57
N SER A 48 0.33 -6.25 7.47
CA SER A 48 -0.89 -5.85 8.16
C SER A 48 -1.56 -4.73 7.40
N MET A 49 -2.88 -4.69 7.49
CA MET A 49 -3.70 -3.63 6.92
C MET A 49 -4.78 -3.23 7.90
N ARG A 50 -5.19 -1.98 7.83
CA ARG A 50 -6.31 -1.46 8.62
C ARG A 50 -7.22 -0.62 7.75
N ILE A 51 -8.52 -0.74 8.03
CA ILE A 51 -9.54 0.13 7.43
C ILE A 51 -10.39 0.64 8.58
N ASP A 52 -10.52 1.97 8.71
CA ASP A 52 -11.25 2.60 9.81
C ASP A 52 -10.78 2.10 11.17
N TYR A 53 -9.45 2.02 11.35
CA TYR A 53 -8.79 1.61 12.59
C TYR A 53 -9.02 0.15 12.98
N LYS A 54 -9.55 -0.65 12.07
CA LYS A 54 -9.77 -2.09 12.30
C LYS A 54 -8.83 -2.91 11.44
N ASP A 55 -8.25 -3.94 12.03
CA ASP A 55 -7.40 -4.85 11.29
C ASP A 55 -8.24 -5.64 10.30
N VAL A 56 -7.77 -5.69 9.06
CA VAL A 56 -8.43 -6.46 8.01
C VAL A 56 -7.40 -7.29 7.28
N THR A 57 -7.85 -8.36 6.64
CA THR A 57 -6.96 -9.22 5.84
C THR A 57 -7.09 -8.94 4.35
N GLU A 58 -8.12 -8.21 3.96
CA GLU A 58 -8.36 -7.90 2.56
C GLU A 58 -9.03 -6.53 2.45
N ALA A 59 -8.69 -5.80 1.41
CA ALA A 59 -9.31 -4.53 1.07
C ALA A 59 -9.64 -4.54 -0.42
N VAL A 60 -10.64 -3.76 -0.81
CA VAL A 60 -11.12 -3.73 -2.19
C VAL A 60 -11.04 -2.32 -2.77
N ALA A 61 -11.25 -2.22 -4.07
CA ALA A 61 -11.20 -0.94 -4.78
C ALA A 61 -12.15 0.07 -4.13
N GLY A 62 -11.70 1.31 -4.01
CA GLY A 62 -12.46 2.39 -3.41
C GLY A 62 -12.24 2.58 -1.92
N GLN A 63 -11.58 1.63 -1.26
CA GLN A 63 -11.27 1.75 0.16
C GLN A 63 -9.90 2.38 0.38
N GLU A 64 -9.77 3.06 1.51
CA GLU A 64 -8.47 3.60 1.93
C GLU A 64 -7.90 2.65 2.99
N ALA A 65 -6.81 1.99 2.66
CA ALA A 65 -6.19 1.01 3.55
C ALA A 65 -4.92 1.58 4.16
N GLY A 66 -4.79 1.45 5.47
CA GLY A 66 -3.56 1.77 6.16
C GLY A 66 -2.65 0.56 6.14
N VAL A 67 -1.52 0.68 5.47
CA VAL A 67 -0.54 -0.40 5.33
C VAL A 67 0.75 0.01 6.00
N LYS A 68 1.27 -0.86 6.85
CA LYS A 68 2.57 -0.61 7.45
C LYS A 68 3.64 -0.71 6.38
N VAL A 69 4.43 0.35 6.24
CA VAL A 69 5.47 0.41 5.22
C VAL A 69 6.85 0.41 5.86
N SER A 70 7.80 -0.22 5.17
CA SER A 70 9.16 -0.37 5.68
C SER A 70 10.02 0.86 5.42
N GLN A 71 9.58 1.73 4.55
CA GLN A 71 10.30 2.94 4.19
C GLN A 71 9.32 4.10 4.08
N LYS A 72 9.86 5.31 4.14
CA LYS A 72 9.06 6.52 4.00
C LYS A 72 8.41 6.58 2.61
N VAL A 73 7.13 6.90 2.58
CA VAL A 73 6.40 7.12 1.33
C VAL A 73 5.85 8.53 1.31
N HIS A 74 5.44 8.98 0.14
CA HIS A 74 4.95 10.34 -0.05
C HIS A 74 3.58 10.33 -0.68
N GLN A 75 2.82 11.39 -0.46
CA GLN A 75 1.53 11.57 -1.10
C GLN A 75 1.71 11.50 -2.62
N ASN A 76 0.78 10.81 -3.27
CA ASN A 76 0.75 10.57 -4.72
C ASN A 76 1.74 9.53 -5.23
N ASP A 77 2.49 8.88 -4.35
CA ASP A 77 3.29 7.73 -4.78
C ASP A 77 2.35 6.63 -5.28
N LYS A 78 2.79 5.90 -6.29
CA LYS A 78 1.98 4.83 -6.88
C LYS A 78 2.29 3.50 -6.23
N VAL A 79 1.25 2.71 -6.03
CA VAL A 79 1.37 1.39 -5.41
C VAL A 79 0.98 0.33 -6.44
N PHE A 80 1.85 -0.65 -6.61
CA PHE A 80 1.66 -1.74 -7.55
C PHE A 80 1.66 -3.06 -6.79
N LYS A 81 0.86 -4.01 -7.25
CA LYS A 81 0.90 -5.36 -6.75
C LYS A 81 1.79 -6.18 -7.68
N VAL A 82 2.76 -6.88 -7.12
CA VAL A 82 3.62 -7.77 -7.90
C VAL A 82 2.85 -9.06 -8.14
N VAL A 83 2.65 -9.42 -9.41
CA VAL A 83 1.90 -10.60 -9.82
C VAL A 83 2.80 -11.52 -10.63
N GLY A 84 2.51 -12.78 -10.55
CA GLY A 84 3.27 -13.78 -11.29
C GLY A 84 4.02 -14.74 -10.42
#